data_9316a2c5395aa824eb4ee9336bcc4956
#
_entry.id   9316a2c5395aa824eb4ee9336bcc4956
#
_cell.length_a   1.000
_cell.length_b   1.000
_cell.length_c   1.000
_cell.angle_alpha   90.00
_cell.angle_beta   90.00
_cell.angle_gamma   90.00
#
_symmetry.space_group_name_H-M   'P 1'
#
loop_
_entity.id
_entity.type
_entity.pdbx_description
1 polymer ?
#
loop_
_entity_poly.entity_id
_entity_poly.type
_entity_poly.pdbx_seq_one_letter_code
_entity_poly.pdbx_strand_id
1 'polypeptide(L)'
;MRNILAIGLFIIACLFVVSCKEEDTSLQGKMGYLRLDVATVSSTNTKSAVPENYNPKQLHVEIKDASGNIVKRTDNFDLEWKGEEMMLPPGNYTISASSNGFDGNASGEGIPYYTGSTTVTIPVDGSSVSASIVCRLANVKVTFRFDASVLNVFRSLAMEVSSSVSGVDSQLASCSVTERVVYFPVGDLTVKTSVTNMAGTPFPALEKPITGVKARDHYILNCKLGDSGNGGITVEADDNIIPYIKTEIKNGQL
;
A
#
# COMPACT_ATOMS: atom_id res chain seq x y z
N MET A 1 -7.13 -6.75 -100.44
CA MET A 1 -7.79 -8.05 -100.51
C MET A 1 -7.99 -8.52 -99.08
N ARG A 2 -9.17 -8.41 -98.76
CA ARG A 2 -10.12 -9.46 -98.25
C ARG A 2 -10.03 -9.74 -96.76
N ASN A 3 -11.00 -9.19 -96.14
CA ASN A 3 -12.07 -9.93 -95.46
C ASN A 3 -11.63 -10.49 -94.10
N ILE A 4 -12.18 -9.92 -93.12
CA ILE A 4 -13.42 -10.13 -92.43
C ILE A 4 -13.42 -11.25 -91.47
N LEU A 5 -13.82 -11.14 -90.34
CA LEU A 5 -15.16 -11.56 -89.85
C LEU A 5 -15.32 -11.16 -88.42
N ALA A 6 -16.37 -10.45 -88.19
CA ALA A 6 -16.85 -10.19 -86.90
C ALA A 6 -17.36 -11.48 -86.23
N ILE A 7 -16.88 -11.81 -85.11
CA ILE A 7 -17.56 -12.76 -84.22
C ILE A 7 -17.79 -12.05 -82.94
N GLY A 8 -19.04 -11.65 -82.75
CA GLY A 8 -19.51 -11.10 -81.52
C GLY A 8 -19.51 -12.18 -80.43
N LEU A 9 -18.72 -11.99 -79.48
CA LEU A 9 -18.80 -12.77 -78.23
C LEU A 9 -19.59 -11.96 -77.18
N PHE A 10 -20.83 -12.38 -77.06
CA PHE A 10 -21.73 -11.88 -76.04
C PHE A 10 -21.23 -12.38 -74.72
N ILE A 11 -20.42 -11.59 -74.04
CA ILE A 11 -20.07 -11.89 -72.62
C ILE A 11 -21.21 -11.39 -71.78
N ILE A 12 -22.04 -12.34 -71.37
CA ILE A 12 -23.01 -12.17 -70.30
C ILE A 12 -22.21 -11.94 -68.98
N ALA A 13 -22.03 -10.69 -68.63
CA ALA A 13 -21.53 -10.34 -67.35
C ALA A 13 -22.62 -10.66 -66.33
N CYS A 14 -22.56 -11.86 -65.70
CA CYS A 14 -23.27 -12.14 -64.48
C CYS A 14 -22.74 -11.21 -63.38
N LEU A 15 -23.43 -10.13 -63.19
CA LEU A 15 -23.35 -9.32 -61.99
C LEU A 15 -23.79 -10.18 -60.80
N PHE A 16 -22.87 -10.92 -60.22
CA PHE A 16 -23.04 -11.36 -58.84
C PHE A 16 -23.02 -10.10 -57.96
N VAL A 17 -24.17 -9.57 -57.69
CA VAL A 17 -24.37 -8.71 -56.52
C VAL A 17 -24.10 -9.60 -55.31
N VAL A 18 -22.84 -9.68 -54.91
CA VAL A 18 -22.51 -10.09 -53.56
C VAL A 18 -23.08 -8.99 -52.70
N SER A 19 -24.32 -9.18 -52.26
CA SER A 19 -24.85 -8.48 -51.13
C SER A 19 -23.96 -8.91 -49.94
N CYS A 20 -22.85 -8.19 -49.75
CA CYS A 20 -22.30 -8.13 -48.42
C CYS A 20 -23.45 -7.62 -47.55
N LYS A 21 -24.16 -8.53 -46.89
CA LYS A 21 -24.68 -8.16 -45.60
C LYS A 21 -23.45 -7.66 -44.86
N GLU A 22 -23.36 -6.36 -44.66
CA GLU A 22 -22.70 -5.83 -43.50
C GLU A 22 -23.35 -6.57 -42.32
N GLU A 23 -22.74 -7.66 -41.90
CA GLU A 23 -22.93 -8.10 -40.53
C GLU A 23 -22.54 -6.88 -39.76
N ASP A 24 -23.59 -6.25 -39.25
CA ASP A 24 -23.52 -5.20 -38.28
C ASP A 24 -22.66 -5.72 -37.13
N THR A 25 -21.36 -5.49 -37.24
CA THR A 25 -20.39 -5.72 -36.18
C THR A 25 -20.60 -4.67 -35.07
N SER A 26 -21.84 -4.27 -34.86
CA SER A 26 -22.29 -3.52 -33.70
C SER A 26 -22.33 -4.38 -32.42
N LEU A 27 -21.57 -5.49 -32.40
CA LEU A 27 -21.18 -6.20 -31.18
C LEU A 27 -19.99 -5.54 -30.47
N GLN A 28 -19.54 -4.35 -30.89
CA GLN A 28 -18.94 -3.43 -29.95
C GLN A 28 -20.05 -3.01 -28.99
N GLY A 29 -20.18 -3.76 -27.89
CA GLY A 29 -21.14 -3.49 -26.84
C GLY A 29 -21.11 -2.01 -26.48
N LYS A 30 -22.30 -1.45 -26.23
CA LYS A 30 -22.38 -0.05 -25.82
C LYS A 30 -21.45 0.18 -24.66
N MET A 31 -20.70 1.27 -24.70
CA MET A 31 -19.90 1.72 -23.55
C MET A 31 -20.80 1.77 -22.32
N GLY A 32 -20.38 1.15 -21.23
CA GLY A 32 -21.06 1.26 -19.96
C GLY A 32 -20.43 2.31 -19.06
N TYR A 33 -21.07 2.58 -17.96
CA TYR A 33 -20.61 3.61 -17.01
C TYR A 33 -20.27 2.99 -15.67
N LEU A 34 -19.11 3.36 -15.15
CA LEU A 34 -18.65 2.98 -13.81
C LEU A 34 -18.71 4.16 -12.88
N ARG A 35 -19.44 4.04 -11.78
CA ARG A 35 -19.34 4.94 -10.62
C ARG A 35 -18.53 4.25 -9.54
N LEU A 36 -17.42 4.88 -9.12
CA LEU A 36 -16.51 4.34 -8.14
C LEU A 36 -16.59 5.13 -6.84
N ASP A 37 -16.65 4.42 -5.72
CA ASP A 37 -16.45 4.96 -4.38
C ASP A 37 -15.21 4.32 -3.74
N VAL A 38 -14.36 5.13 -3.13
CA VAL A 38 -13.15 4.65 -2.45
C VAL A 38 -13.10 5.23 -1.05
N ALA A 39 -13.06 4.35 -0.06
CA ALA A 39 -12.99 4.70 1.34
C ALA A 39 -11.72 4.15 1.98
N THR A 40 -11.14 4.90 2.90
CA THR A 40 -10.02 4.45 3.75
C THR A 40 -10.54 4.13 5.13
N VAL A 41 -10.30 2.91 5.60
CA VAL A 41 -10.59 2.53 6.98
C VAL A 41 -9.30 2.66 7.78
N SER A 42 -9.27 3.65 8.64
CA SER A 42 -8.15 3.91 9.55
C SER A 42 -8.06 2.94 10.74
N SER A 43 -9.03 2.05 10.92
CA SER A 43 -8.96 1.02 11.96
C SER A 43 -7.88 -0.01 11.60
N THR A 44 -6.71 0.20 12.13
CA THR A 44 -5.87 -0.91 12.57
C THR A 44 -6.69 -1.72 13.56
N ASN A 45 -6.41 -2.99 13.80
CA ASN A 45 -6.95 -3.69 14.98
C ASN A 45 -6.47 -3.02 16.27
N THR A 46 -5.70 -1.99 16.15
CA THR A 46 -5.04 -1.19 17.17
C THR A 46 -5.62 0.21 17.12
N LYS A 47 -5.79 0.85 18.27
CA LYS A 47 -6.33 2.21 18.43
C LYS A 47 -5.42 3.32 17.86
N SER A 48 -4.59 2.99 16.90
CA SER A 48 -3.59 3.87 16.33
C SER A 48 -4.24 4.89 15.40
N ALA A 49 -4.22 6.14 15.80
CA ALA A 49 -4.65 7.25 14.95
C ALA A 49 -3.80 7.34 13.66
N VAL A 50 -4.45 7.74 12.57
CA VAL A 50 -3.75 8.18 11.36
C VAL A 50 -2.90 9.40 11.70
N PRO A 51 -1.65 9.53 11.19
CA PRO A 51 -0.85 10.73 11.42
C PRO A 51 -1.60 12.00 11.03
N GLU A 52 -1.46 13.07 11.82
CA GLU A 52 -2.19 14.34 11.60
C GLU A 52 -1.97 14.95 10.21
N ASN A 53 -0.79 14.73 9.63
CA ASN A 53 -0.41 15.26 8.32
C ASN A 53 -0.75 14.32 7.16
N TYR A 54 -1.32 13.14 7.43
CA TYR A 54 -1.66 12.18 6.40
C TYR A 54 -3.05 12.46 5.84
N ASN A 55 -3.13 12.72 4.53
CA ASN A 55 -4.40 12.86 3.83
C ASN A 55 -4.82 11.54 3.16
N PRO A 56 -5.66 10.71 3.81
CA PRO A 56 -6.10 9.44 3.24
C PRO A 56 -7.00 9.59 2.00
N LYS A 57 -7.31 10.83 1.62
CA LYS A 57 -8.16 11.15 0.46
C LYS A 57 -7.36 11.27 -0.85
N GLN A 58 -6.05 11.42 -0.78
CA GLN A 58 -5.18 11.41 -1.97
C GLN A 58 -4.82 9.96 -2.33
N LEU A 59 -5.80 9.24 -2.86
CA LEU A 59 -5.59 7.86 -3.27
C LEU A 59 -5.27 7.79 -4.76
N HIS A 60 -4.24 7.02 -5.09
CA HIS A 60 -3.98 6.55 -6.44
C HIS A 60 -4.97 5.45 -6.78
N VAL A 61 -5.53 5.47 -7.97
CA VAL A 61 -6.43 4.42 -8.43
C VAL A 61 -6.03 3.97 -9.84
N GLU A 62 -5.96 2.66 -10.03
CA GLU A 62 -5.74 2.03 -11.34
C GLU A 62 -6.91 1.11 -11.68
N ILE A 63 -7.38 1.20 -12.92
CA ILE A 63 -8.35 0.27 -13.51
C ILE A 63 -7.62 -0.55 -14.57
N LYS A 64 -7.61 -1.86 -14.39
CA LYS A 64 -6.98 -2.82 -15.31
C LYS A 64 -8.04 -3.67 -15.97
N ASP A 65 -7.87 -3.95 -17.27
CA ASP A 65 -8.67 -4.90 -18.02
C ASP A 65 -8.37 -6.36 -17.61
N ALA A 66 -9.08 -7.30 -18.19
CA ALA A 66 -8.89 -8.74 -17.94
C ALA A 66 -7.49 -9.25 -18.33
N SER A 67 -6.78 -8.53 -19.20
CA SER A 67 -5.41 -8.84 -19.62
C SER A 67 -4.36 -8.21 -18.69
N GLY A 68 -4.78 -7.41 -17.71
CA GLY A 68 -3.90 -6.71 -16.78
C GLY A 68 -3.38 -5.37 -17.27
N ASN A 69 -3.84 -4.89 -18.43
CA ASN A 69 -3.44 -3.58 -18.96
C ASN A 69 -4.15 -2.47 -18.19
N ILE A 70 -3.43 -1.40 -17.85
CA ILE A 70 -4.02 -0.21 -17.23
C ILE A 70 -4.82 0.53 -18.30
N VAL A 71 -6.15 0.61 -18.14
CA VAL A 71 -7.05 1.33 -19.03
C VAL A 71 -7.37 2.74 -18.53
N LYS A 72 -7.31 2.95 -17.23
CA LYS A 72 -7.43 4.27 -16.59
C LYS A 72 -6.59 4.31 -15.32
N ARG A 73 -6.08 5.50 -15.00
CA ARG A 73 -5.32 5.76 -13.77
C ARG A 73 -5.55 7.19 -13.32
N THR A 74 -5.58 7.40 -12.02
CA THR A 74 -5.46 8.72 -11.38
C THR A 74 -4.49 8.65 -10.20
N ASP A 75 -3.81 9.74 -9.94
CA ASP A 75 -2.96 9.91 -8.75
C ASP A 75 -3.70 10.67 -7.63
N ASN A 76 -4.93 11.13 -7.89
CA ASN A 76 -5.77 11.81 -6.91
C ASN A 76 -7.25 11.54 -7.15
N PHE A 77 -7.75 10.44 -6.61
CA PHE A 77 -9.14 10.01 -6.77
C PHE A 77 -10.15 11.09 -6.33
N ASP A 78 -9.93 11.71 -5.19
CA ASP A 78 -10.88 12.70 -4.63
C ASP A 78 -11.05 13.93 -5.53
N LEU A 79 -9.99 14.33 -6.22
CA LEU A 79 -10.00 15.49 -7.10
C LEU A 79 -10.54 15.18 -8.50
N GLU A 80 -10.17 13.99 -9.03
CA GLU A 80 -10.36 13.71 -10.45
C GLU A 80 -11.56 12.80 -10.74
N TRP A 81 -11.86 11.83 -9.84
CA TRP A 81 -12.83 10.77 -10.14
C TRP A 81 -13.99 10.65 -9.16
N LYS A 82 -13.92 11.31 -8.00
CA LYS A 82 -14.96 11.19 -6.99
C LYS A 82 -16.26 11.85 -7.45
N GLY A 83 -17.32 11.02 -7.51
CA GLY A 83 -18.63 11.46 -7.96
C GLY A 83 -18.79 11.47 -9.48
N GLU A 84 -17.73 11.19 -10.23
CA GLU A 84 -17.77 11.13 -11.69
C GLU A 84 -18.20 9.73 -12.19
N GLU A 85 -18.80 9.70 -13.36
CA GLU A 85 -19.09 8.48 -14.10
C GLU A 85 -18.02 8.27 -15.18
N MET A 86 -17.34 7.13 -15.09
CA MET A 86 -16.29 6.75 -16.02
C MET A 86 -16.82 5.83 -17.11
N MET A 87 -16.66 6.23 -18.35
CA MET A 87 -17.03 5.40 -19.49
C MET A 87 -15.96 4.33 -19.76
N LEU A 88 -16.40 3.07 -19.82
CA LEU A 88 -15.54 1.90 -20.09
C LEU A 88 -16.21 0.95 -21.10
N PRO A 89 -15.43 0.27 -21.97
CA PRO A 89 -15.94 -0.83 -22.77
C PRO A 89 -16.54 -1.94 -21.90
N PRO A 90 -17.48 -2.73 -22.43
CA PRO A 90 -17.94 -3.94 -21.76
C PRO A 90 -16.79 -4.90 -21.45
N GLY A 91 -16.77 -5.50 -20.26
CA GLY A 91 -15.73 -6.42 -19.86
C GLY A 91 -15.53 -6.49 -18.34
N ASN A 92 -14.57 -7.32 -17.95
CA ASN A 92 -14.19 -7.49 -16.55
C ASN A 92 -12.98 -6.59 -16.24
N TYR A 93 -13.06 -5.90 -15.13
CA TYR A 93 -12.02 -4.99 -14.67
C TYR A 93 -11.63 -5.28 -13.24
N THR A 94 -10.33 -5.12 -12.96
CA THR A 94 -9.80 -5.06 -11.60
C THR A 94 -9.45 -3.61 -11.29
N ILE A 95 -9.98 -3.11 -10.18
CA ILE A 95 -9.76 -1.74 -9.73
C ILE A 95 -8.95 -1.84 -8.44
N SER A 96 -7.81 -1.17 -8.40
CA SER A 96 -6.93 -1.10 -7.22
C SER A 96 -6.77 0.34 -6.79
N ALA A 97 -6.78 0.56 -5.47
CA ALA A 97 -6.54 1.87 -4.88
C ALA A 97 -5.43 1.78 -3.82
N SER A 98 -4.62 2.84 -3.71
CA SER A 98 -3.49 2.89 -2.78
C SER A 98 -3.16 4.32 -2.38
N SER A 99 -2.62 4.51 -1.17
CA SER A 99 -2.26 5.82 -0.65
C SER A 99 -0.89 6.32 -1.07
N ASN A 100 0.02 5.43 -1.50
CA ASN A 100 1.42 5.75 -1.82
C ASN A 100 1.94 4.93 -3.01
N GLY A 101 1.26 5.03 -4.15
CA GLY A 101 1.60 4.23 -5.32
C GLY A 101 1.22 2.75 -5.18
N PHE A 102 1.78 1.88 -6.02
CA PHE A 102 1.42 0.46 -6.10
C PHE A 102 2.62 -0.49 -5.97
N ASP A 103 3.78 0.01 -5.58
CA ASP A 103 5.00 -0.79 -5.39
C ASP A 103 5.03 -1.59 -4.06
N GLY A 104 4.15 -1.26 -3.11
CA GLY A 104 4.05 -1.93 -1.82
C GLY A 104 5.16 -1.60 -0.83
N ASN A 105 6.11 -0.74 -1.19
CA ASN A 105 7.32 -0.44 -0.40
C ASN A 105 7.24 0.85 0.40
N ALA A 106 6.04 1.43 0.54
CA ALA A 106 5.86 2.64 1.32
C ALA A 106 6.33 2.42 2.78
N SER A 107 7.34 3.17 3.20
CA SER A 107 7.99 3.06 4.50
C SER A 107 8.52 4.41 4.96
N GLY A 108 8.76 4.55 6.26
CA GLY A 108 9.31 5.75 6.86
C GLY A 108 8.37 6.47 7.80
N GLU A 109 8.79 7.66 8.23
CA GLU A 109 8.03 8.47 9.18
C GLU A 109 6.80 9.07 8.52
N GLY A 110 5.62 8.83 9.14
CA GLY A 110 4.36 9.40 8.66
C GLY A 110 3.87 8.84 7.32
N ILE A 111 4.37 7.67 6.87
CA ILE A 111 4.04 7.08 5.57
C ILE A 111 3.24 5.77 5.75
N PRO A 112 1.98 5.83 6.20
CA PRO A 112 1.11 4.66 6.21
C PRO A 112 0.75 4.26 4.78
N TYR A 113 0.75 2.97 4.49
CA TYR A 113 0.36 2.42 3.19
C TYR A 113 -1.01 1.77 3.28
N TYR A 114 -2.03 2.44 2.73
CA TYR A 114 -3.37 1.89 2.61
C TYR A 114 -3.58 1.35 1.21
N THR A 115 -4.14 0.16 1.09
CA THR A 115 -4.47 -0.42 -0.21
C THR A 115 -5.77 -1.21 -0.16
N GLY A 116 -6.43 -1.33 -1.30
CA GLY A 116 -7.64 -2.10 -1.50
C GLY A 116 -7.85 -2.39 -2.98
N SER A 117 -8.66 -3.41 -3.27
CA SER A 117 -9.03 -3.74 -4.63
C SER A 117 -10.44 -4.33 -4.69
N THR A 118 -11.05 -4.23 -5.86
CA THR A 118 -12.34 -4.85 -6.19
C THR A 118 -12.35 -5.24 -7.66
N THR A 119 -13.28 -6.10 -8.02
CA THR A 119 -13.55 -6.44 -9.44
C THR A 119 -14.93 -5.97 -9.82
N VAL A 120 -15.11 -5.58 -11.07
CA VAL A 120 -16.39 -5.13 -11.62
C VAL A 120 -16.55 -5.64 -13.05
N THR A 121 -17.77 -5.95 -13.44
CA THR A 121 -18.11 -6.27 -14.82
C THR A 121 -18.93 -5.14 -15.41
N ILE A 122 -18.45 -4.57 -16.49
CA ILE A 122 -19.17 -3.58 -17.30
C ILE A 122 -20.03 -4.34 -18.31
N PRO A 123 -21.36 -4.19 -18.27
CA PRO A 123 -22.26 -4.98 -19.11
C PRO A 123 -22.32 -4.46 -20.55
N VAL A 124 -22.70 -5.35 -21.46
CA VAL A 124 -22.77 -5.06 -22.92
C VAL A 124 -23.96 -4.17 -23.30
N ASP A 125 -24.93 -3.98 -22.42
CA ASP A 125 -26.15 -3.20 -22.68
C ASP A 125 -25.96 -1.70 -22.48
N GLY A 126 -24.79 -1.28 -21.97
CA GLY A 126 -24.45 0.11 -21.69
C GLY A 126 -25.02 0.65 -20.39
N SER A 127 -25.48 -0.22 -19.49
CA SER A 127 -25.95 0.20 -18.17
C SER A 127 -24.82 0.68 -17.26
N SER A 128 -25.19 1.46 -16.24
CA SER A 128 -24.26 1.92 -15.20
C SER A 128 -24.10 0.87 -14.12
N VAL A 129 -22.87 0.71 -13.64
CA VAL A 129 -22.53 -0.10 -12.48
C VAL A 129 -21.80 0.72 -11.42
N SER A 130 -21.97 0.33 -10.17
CA SER A 130 -21.26 0.95 -9.05
C SER A 130 -20.29 -0.06 -8.43
N ALA A 131 -19.11 0.40 -8.08
CA ALA A 131 -18.13 -0.37 -7.35
C ALA A 131 -17.63 0.42 -6.14
N SER A 132 -17.28 -0.27 -5.06
CA SER A 132 -16.67 0.35 -3.89
C SER A 132 -15.39 -0.37 -3.49
N ILE A 133 -14.40 0.40 -3.04
CA ILE A 133 -13.13 -0.11 -2.53
C ILE A 133 -12.95 0.39 -1.11
N VAL A 134 -12.60 -0.54 -0.21
CA VAL A 134 -12.19 -0.20 1.15
C VAL A 134 -10.70 -0.43 1.28
N CYS A 135 -9.93 0.66 1.34
CA CYS A 135 -8.49 0.62 1.58
C CYS A 135 -8.19 0.41 3.06
N ARG A 136 -7.32 -0.54 3.35
CA ARG A 136 -6.86 -0.89 4.70
C ARG A 136 -5.35 -0.72 4.78
N LEU A 137 -4.84 -0.47 5.99
CA LEU A 137 -3.41 -0.41 6.24
C LEU A 137 -2.76 -1.74 5.82
N ALA A 138 -1.78 -1.69 4.93
CA ALA A 138 -1.09 -2.85 4.38
C ALA A 138 0.34 -2.97 4.88
N ASN A 139 0.86 -1.94 5.57
CA ASN A 139 2.16 -1.97 6.21
C ASN A 139 2.05 -2.13 7.74
N VAL A 140 3.19 -2.10 8.40
CA VAL A 140 3.37 -2.26 9.85
C VAL A 140 3.68 -0.92 10.46
N LYS A 141 3.07 -0.60 11.60
CA LYS A 141 3.36 0.59 12.38
C LYS A 141 4.33 0.26 13.51
N VAL A 142 5.36 1.08 13.67
CA VAL A 142 6.29 1.03 14.81
C VAL A 142 6.29 2.39 15.50
N THR A 143 6.08 2.41 16.81
CA THR A 143 6.15 3.61 17.64
C THR A 143 7.31 3.48 18.61
N PHE A 144 8.28 4.37 18.52
CA PHE A 144 9.31 4.53 19.53
C PHE A 144 8.79 5.44 20.64
N ARG A 145 8.96 5.02 21.89
CA ARG A 145 8.63 5.82 23.07
C ARG A 145 9.80 5.82 24.04
N PHE A 146 10.17 6.99 24.50
CA PHE A 146 11.23 7.17 25.47
C PHE A 146 10.67 7.88 26.71
N ASP A 147 10.78 7.21 27.87
CA ASP A 147 10.46 7.83 29.14
C ASP A 147 11.54 8.84 29.50
N ALA A 148 11.12 10.03 29.99
CA ALA A 148 12.05 11.09 30.36
C ALA A 148 13.04 10.68 31.46
N SER A 149 12.70 9.72 32.30
CA SER A 149 13.56 9.19 33.37
C SER A 149 14.84 8.53 32.83
N VAL A 150 14.81 8.03 31.58
CA VAL A 150 15.97 7.39 30.93
C VAL A 150 17.15 8.34 30.81
N LEU A 151 16.89 9.62 30.52
CA LEU A 151 17.92 10.66 30.41
C LEU A 151 18.64 11.00 31.72
N ASN A 152 18.05 10.62 32.86
CA ASN A 152 18.69 10.79 34.16
C ASN A 152 19.76 9.72 34.45
N VAL A 153 19.73 8.60 33.71
CA VAL A 153 20.62 7.45 33.93
C VAL A 153 21.60 7.27 32.78
N PHE A 154 21.20 7.59 31.56
CA PHE A 154 22.01 7.42 30.36
C PHE A 154 22.30 8.76 29.70
N ARG A 155 23.55 8.94 29.23
CA ARG A 155 23.96 10.08 28.43
C ARG A 155 23.29 10.11 27.07
N SER A 156 23.15 8.93 26.48
CA SER A 156 22.43 8.76 25.22
C SER A 156 21.81 7.36 25.12
N LEU A 157 20.67 7.30 24.46
CA LEU A 157 20.02 6.07 24.08
C LEU A 157 19.36 6.25 22.73
N ALA A 158 19.52 5.26 21.86
CA ALA A 158 18.91 5.22 20.56
C ALA A 158 18.39 3.81 20.24
N MET A 159 17.28 3.74 19.54
CA MET A 159 16.72 2.52 18.98
C MET A 159 16.67 2.63 17.47
N GLU A 160 17.18 1.64 16.77
CA GLU A 160 17.13 1.50 15.33
C GLU A 160 16.29 0.29 14.99
N VAL A 161 15.36 0.43 14.05
CA VAL A 161 14.59 -0.68 13.50
C VAL A 161 14.94 -0.84 12.05
N SER A 162 15.33 -2.05 11.66
CA SER A 162 15.56 -2.45 10.28
C SER A 162 14.53 -3.49 9.85
N SER A 163 14.23 -3.53 8.57
CA SER A 163 13.33 -4.50 7.94
C SER A 163 14.12 -5.57 7.19
N SER A 164 13.60 -6.79 7.16
CA SER A 164 14.12 -7.86 6.29
C SER A 164 13.80 -7.64 4.81
N VAL A 165 12.92 -6.68 4.50
CA VAL A 165 12.56 -6.34 3.11
C VAL A 165 13.69 -5.55 2.48
N SER A 166 14.18 -6.01 1.33
CA SER A 166 15.27 -5.36 0.61
C SER A 166 14.89 -3.96 0.12
N GLY A 167 15.83 -3.02 0.22
CA GLY A 167 15.62 -1.63 -0.23
C GLY A 167 14.84 -0.75 0.74
N VAL A 168 14.55 -1.25 1.95
CA VAL A 168 13.88 -0.48 3.01
C VAL A 168 14.93 0.06 3.97
N ASP A 169 14.97 1.38 4.13
CA ASP A 169 15.89 2.03 5.04
C ASP A 169 15.56 1.77 6.51
N SER A 170 16.57 1.57 7.33
CA SER A 170 16.40 1.52 8.78
C SER A 170 15.89 2.84 9.34
N GLN A 171 15.15 2.77 10.45
CA GLN A 171 14.59 3.94 11.12
C GLN A 171 15.18 4.07 12.51
N LEU A 172 15.83 5.20 12.77
CA LEU A 172 16.50 5.50 14.02
C LEU A 172 15.71 6.52 14.83
N ALA A 173 15.47 6.23 16.11
CA ALA A 173 14.96 7.20 17.06
C ALA A 173 15.91 7.31 18.27
N SER A 174 16.14 8.53 18.75
CA SER A 174 16.93 8.80 19.95
C SER A 174 16.05 9.32 21.08
N CYS A 175 16.53 9.21 22.30
CA CYS A 175 15.83 9.70 23.50
C CYS A 175 15.66 11.22 23.57
N SER A 176 16.14 11.96 22.56
CA SER A 176 15.84 13.39 22.41
C SER A 176 14.39 13.66 21.98
N VAL A 177 13.67 12.63 21.50
CA VAL A 177 12.25 12.68 21.17
C VAL A 177 11.47 11.78 22.11
N THR A 178 10.29 12.23 22.57
CA THR A 178 9.42 11.42 23.44
C THR A 178 8.71 10.30 22.68
N GLU A 179 8.30 10.59 21.45
CA GLU A 179 7.62 9.62 20.59
C GLU A 179 7.97 9.86 19.12
N ARG A 180 8.17 8.78 18.37
CA ARG A 180 8.32 8.79 16.91
C ARG A 180 7.57 7.62 16.30
N VAL A 181 6.82 7.87 15.23
CA VAL A 181 6.02 6.87 14.52
C VAL A 181 6.59 6.65 13.12
N VAL A 182 6.86 5.40 12.79
CA VAL A 182 7.37 4.98 11.49
C VAL A 182 6.58 3.78 10.96
N TYR A 183 6.67 3.55 9.66
CA TYR A 183 5.99 2.45 9.00
C TYR A 183 7.00 1.62 8.20
N PHE A 184 6.74 0.30 8.12
CA PHE A 184 7.55 -0.66 7.37
C PHE A 184 6.65 -1.53 6.50
N PRO A 185 7.13 -2.00 5.32
CA PRO A 185 6.47 -3.10 4.63
C PRO A 185 6.39 -4.34 5.52
N VAL A 186 5.47 -5.24 5.20
CA VAL A 186 5.35 -6.52 5.92
C VAL A 186 6.60 -7.36 5.72
N GLY A 187 7.25 -7.71 6.81
CA GLY A 187 8.48 -8.48 6.86
C GLY A 187 9.02 -8.49 8.28
N ASP A 188 9.91 -9.42 8.60
CA ASP A 188 10.53 -9.47 9.92
C ASP A 188 11.32 -8.18 10.19
N LEU A 189 11.28 -7.74 11.44
CA LEU A 189 11.98 -6.54 11.89
C LEU A 189 13.09 -6.91 12.87
N THR A 190 14.14 -6.11 12.93
CA THR A 190 15.18 -6.20 13.93
C THR A 190 15.30 -4.87 14.67
N VAL A 191 15.16 -4.92 15.98
CA VAL A 191 15.36 -3.75 16.85
C VAL A 191 16.76 -3.80 17.42
N LYS A 192 17.56 -2.77 17.14
CA LYS A 192 18.90 -2.57 17.71
C LYS A 192 18.87 -1.40 18.66
N THR A 193 19.35 -1.62 19.89
CA THR A 193 19.43 -0.57 20.91
C THR A 193 20.85 -0.25 21.21
N SER A 194 21.21 1.03 21.19
CA SER A 194 22.51 1.57 21.53
C SER A 194 22.39 2.50 22.74
N VAL A 195 23.22 2.28 23.74
CA VAL A 195 23.17 3.00 25.02
C VAL A 195 24.58 3.48 25.39
N THR A 196 24.69 4.69 25.93
CA THR A 196 25.94 5.24 26.48
C THR A 196 25.69 5.72 27.91
N ASN A 197 26.50 5.30 28.85
CA ASN A 197 26.37 5.74 30.24
C ASN A 197 26.72 7.21 30.43
N MET A 198 26.50 7.75 31.63
CA MET A 198 26.81 9.15 31.95
C MET A 198 28.28 9.47 31.84
N ALA A 199 29.20 8.51 32.03
CA ALA A 199 30.65 8.67 31.87
C ALA A 199 31.07 8.68 30.38
N GLY A 200 30.17 8.42 29.45
CA GLY A 200 30.47 8.43 28.01
C GLY A 200 30.91 7.07 27.48
N THR A 201 30.81 5.98 28.26
CA THR A 201 31.17 4.64 27.83
C THR A 201 29.97 3.99 27.15
N PRO A 202 30.10 3.50 25.89
CA PRO A 202 29.05 2.76 25.22
C PRO A 202 28.89 1.36 25.80
N PHE A 203 27.65 0.89 25.91
CA PHE A 203 27.33 -0.51 26.15
C PHE A 203 27.33 -1.30 24.84
N PRO A 204 27.54 -2.63 24.89
CA PRO A 204 27.30 -3.49 23.75
C PRO A 204 25.87 -3.30 23.23
N ALA A 205 25.72 -3.13 21.91
CA ALA A 205 24.39 -3.01 21.31
C ALA A 205 23.56 -4.29 21.54
N LEU A 206 22.30 -4.09 21.87
CA LEU A 206 21.34 -5.17 22.02
C LEU A 206 20.51 -5.29 20.74
N GLU A 207 20.43 -6.47 20.19
CA GLU A 207 19.62 -6.74 19.01
C GLU A 207 18.51 -7.75 19.33
N LYS A 208 17.31 -7.47 18.86
CA LYS A 208 16.14 -8.33 19.05
C LYS A 208 15.34 -8.42 17.76
N PRO A 209 15.11 -9.63 17.24
CA PRO A 209 14.21 -9.85 16.13
C PRO A 209 12.74 -9.78 16.56
N ILE A 210 11.90 -9.28 15.68
CA ILE A 210 10.45 -9.36 15.72
C ILE A 210 10.04 -10.13 14.48
N THR A 211 9.58 -11.37 14.65
CA THR A 211 9.26 -12.29 13.57
C THR A 211 7.77 -12.53 13.43
N GLY A 212 7.33 -12.99 12.26
CA GLY A 212 5.92 -13.28 12.00
C GLY A 212 5.06 -12.04 11.87
N VAL A 213 5.66 -10.94 11.52
CA VAL A 213 5.03 -9.61 11.36
C VAL A 213 3.98 -9.65 10.26
N LYS A 214 2.81 -9.06 10.51
CA LYS A 214 1.67 -9.02 9.60
C LYS A 214 1.27 -7.59 9.27
N ALA A 215 0.59 -7.43 8.15
CA ALA A 215 -0.06 -6.16 7.84
C ALA A 215 -0.98 -5.72 8.99
N ARG A 216 -0.92 -4.43 9.32
CA ARG A 216 -1.69 -3.77 10.39
C ARG A 216 -1.18 -4.04 11.81
N ASP A 217 -0.09 -4.80 11.98
CA ASP A 217 0.53 -4.91 13.29
C ASP A 217 1.06 -3.54 13.73
N HIS A 218 0.97 -3.30 15.04
CA HIS A 218 1.52 -2.11 15.67
C HIS A 218 2.44 -2.51 16.82
N TYR A 219 3.71 -2.21 16.69
CA TYR A 219 4.73 -2.45 17.72
C TYR A 219 5.07 -1.14 18.43
N ILE A 220 4.98 -1.13 19.75
CA ILE A 220 5.38 -0.02 20.59
C ILE A 220 6.68 -0.39 21.30
N LEU A 221 7.76 0.29 20.95
CA LEU A 221 9.08 0.11 21.53
C LEU A 221 9.22 1.07 22.71
N ASN A 222 8.85 0.63 23.91
CA ASN A 222 8.96 1.46 25.12
C ASN A 222 10.34 1.33 25.74
N CYS A 223 11.02 2.44 25.88
CA CYS A 223 12.23 2.53 26.67
C CYS A 223 11.96 3.26 27.97
N LYS A 224 12.05 2.55 29.09
CA LYS A 224 11.82 3.07 30.44
C LYS A 224 12.81 2.49 31.44
N LEU A 225 12.97 3.15 32.59
CA LEU A 225 13.67 2.55 33.71
C LEU A 225 12.80 1.46 34.35
N GLY A 226 13.42 0.34 34.71
CA GLY A 226 12.79 -0.69 35.52
C GLY A 226 12.64 -0.25 36.97
N ASP A 227 11.79 -0.96 37.75
CA ASP A 227 11.47 -0.65 39.16
C ASP A 227 12.71 -0.65 40.09
N SER A 228 13.81 -1.27 39.69
CA SER A 228 15.10 -1.31 40.38
C SER A 228 16.10 -0.24 39.94
N GLY A 229 15.66 0.76 39.18
CA GLY A 229 16.52 1.78 38.58
C GLY A 229 17.37 1.30 37.42
N ASN A 230 17.18 0.07 36.98
CA ASN A 230 17.82 -0.49 35.79
C ASN A 230 17.06 -0.05 34.54
N GLY A 231 17.78 0.37 33.51
CA GLY A 231 17.15 0.64 32.21
C GLY A 231 16.53 -0.63 31.62
N GLY A 232 15.31 -0.54 31.15
CA GLY A 232 14.61 -1.63 30.48
C GLY A 232 14.02 -1.16 29.16
N ILE A 233 14.06 -2.02 28.15
CA ILE A 233 13.34 -1.81 26.90
C ILE A 233 12.27 -2.87 26.81
N THR A 234 11.04 -2.43 26.72
CA THR A 234 9.92 -3.31 26.47
C THR A 234 9.40 -3.08 25.07
N VAL A 235 9.13 -4.16 24.36
CA VAL A 235 8.38 -4.14 23.12
C VAL A 235 6.97 -4.60 23.43
N GLU A 236 6.01 -3.74 23.24
CA GLU A 236 4.60 -4.04 23.37
C GLU A 236 4.01 -4.13 21.95
N ALA A 237 3.31 -5.20 21.66
CA ALA A 237 2.43 -5.25 20.50
C ALA A 237 1.03 -4.82 20.97
N ASP A 238 0.44 -3.87 20.25
CA ASP A 238 -0.91 -3.40 20.52
C ASP A 238 -1.90 -4.49 20.07
N ASP A 239 -2.67 -5.03 21.02
CA ASP A 239 -3.62 -6.16 20.93
C ASP A 239 -3.02 -7.59 20.92
N ASN A 240 -2.74 -8.07 22.15
CA ASN A 240 -2.85 -9.49 22.52
C ASN A 240 -2.14 -10.51 21.62
N ILE A 241 -0.87 -10.69 21.63
CA ILE A 241 -0.31 -12.01 21.25
C ILE A 241 1.21 -12.02 21.03
N ILE A 242 1.95 -10.99 21.34
CA ILE A 242 3.40 -11.17 21.31
C ILE A 242 3.92 -11.20 22.75
N PRO A 243 4.57 -12.31 23.16
CA PRO A 243 5.16 -12.36 24.50
C PRO A 243 6.17 -11.22 24.65
N TYR A 244 6.05 -10.50 25.74
CA TYR A 244 6.95 -9.45 26.20
C TYR A 244 8.41 -9.77 25.83
N ILE A 245 9.03 -8.99 24.97
CA ILE A 245 10.48 -8.98 24.84
C ILE A 245 10.99 -8.01 25.89
N LYS A 246 11.14 -8.49 27.12
CA LYS A 246 11.73 -7.71 28.20
C LYS A 246 13.26 -7.83 28.08
N THR A 247 13.91 -6.76 27.66
CA THR A 247 15.38 -6.67 27.72
C THR A 247 15.76 -5.75 28.88
N GLU A 248 16.26 -6.34 29.95
CA GLU A 248 16.78 -5.58 31.09
C GLU A 248 18.25 -5.28 30.88
N ILE A 249 18.62 -4.00 30.88
CA ILE A 249 20.03 -3.58 31.02
C ILE A 249 20.30 -3.54 32.52
N LYS A 250 20.99 -4.55 33.03
CA LYS A 250 21.27 -4.65 34.47
C LYS A 250 22.38 -3.67 34.87
N ASN A 251 22.14 -2.89 35.93
CA ASN A 251 23.13 -2.00 36.58
C ASN A 251 24.33 -2.75 37.21
N GLY A 252 24.69 -3.90 36.84
CA GLY A 252 25.83 -4.66 37.34
C GLY A 252 26.87 -4.96 36.28
N GLN A 253 26.69 -4.46 35.08
CA GLN A 253 27.67 -4.54 33.98
C GLN A 253 28.28 -3.16 33.65
N LEU A 254 28.28 -2.25 34.65
CA LEU A 254 28.99 -0.98 34.62
C LEU A 254 30.45 -1.18 34.99
#